data_4e3686bc9b6f900ad0cc19081040f624
#
_entry.id   4e3686bc9b6f900ad0cc19081040f624
#
_cell.length_a   1.000
_cell.length_b   1.000
_cell.length_c   1.000
_cell.angle_alpha   90.00
_cell.angle_beta   90.00
_cell.angle_gamma   90.00
#
_symmetry.space_group_name_H-M   'P 1'
#
loop_
_entity.id
_entity.type
_entity.pdbx_description
1 polymer ?
#
loop_
_entity_poly.entity_id
_entity_poly.type
_entity_poly.pdbx_seq_one_letter_code
_entity_poly.pdbx_strand_id
1 'polypeptide(L)'
;MPLVTNTEVLSGKEINLTAKEALLQINDKVKLPVYTYNGSVPGAQIRIKQGETVKINLKNELPEPVTIHWHGYPVPNSQDGIPGITMDAVKPGETFTYEFTATVPGTYWYHSHQESAKQVDKGLYGTLIVEPKNEEKVDRDYTLVLDEWMSNPDEGNMDMSGMDHSNMGHGNSSDDKEMDMSSMSHDMSMYDIFTINGKSGSAVKPLKVKKGEKVRLRLINAGYMPHKLHLHGHEFKIVATDGQPLKDPQPIKDELLNIAPGERYDIEFTANNPGEWLLECHGDMKGTDDMKVKIQYEGATNNMDKANAKENLPIVDMTKYGKHELGQFTLDQKYDL
;
A
#
# COMPACT_ATOMS: atom_id res chain seq x y z
N MET A 1 3.39 -24.31 -7.75
CA MET A 1 3.04 -23.20 -6.81
C MET A 1 1.57 -23.32 -6.43
N PRO A 2 1.22 -23.22 -5.12
CA PRO A 2 -0.18 -23.19 -4.68
C PRO A 2 -0.85 -21.87 -5.07
N LEU A 3 -2.19 -21.89 -5.15
CA LEU A 3 -2.95 -20.64 -5.29
C LEU A 3 -2.86 -19.81 -4.01
N VAL A 4 -2.88 -18.48 -4.15
CA VAL A 4 -3.00 -17.57 -3.01
C VAL A 4 -4.27 -17.84 -2.23
N THR A 5 -4.18 -17.66 -0.91
CA THR A 5 -5.29 -17.74 0.02
C THR A 5 -5.89 -16.35 0.29
N ASN A 6 -6.96 -16.27 1.07
CA ASN A 6 -7.44 -15.00 1.59
C ASN A 6 -6.40 -14.41 2.56
N THR A 7 -6.28 -13.09 2.57
CA THR A 7 -5.45 -12.36 3.53
C THR A 7 -5.92 -12.64 4.95
N GLU A 8 -5.01 -13.11 5.79
CA GLU A 8 -5.27 -13.35 7.22
C GLU A 8 -5.08 -12.06 8.02
N VAL A 9 -5.81 -11.96 9.14
CA VAL A 9 -5.56 -10.93 10.16
C VAL A 9 -4.82 -11.59 11.31
N LEU A 10 -3.60 -11.14 11.58
CA LEU A 10 -2.75 -11.64 12.64
C LEU A 10 -2.64 -10.62 13.77
N SER A 11 -2.67 -11.10 14.99
CA SER A 11 -2.57 -10.28 16.20
C SER A 11 -1.84 -11.05 17.30
N GLY A 12 -1.50 -10.36 18.40
CA GLY A 12 -0.81 -10.96 19.52
C GLY A 12 0.66 -10.56 19.59
N LYS A 13 1.36 -11.08 20.60
CA LYS A 13 2.74 -10.69 20.91
C LYS A 13 3.78 -11.39 20.05
N GLU A 14 3.42 -12.48 19.43
CA GLU A 14 4.28 -13.26 18.55
C GLU A 14 3.52 -13.61 17.27
N ILE A 15 4.09 -13.22 16.12
CA ILE A 15 3.50 -13.36 14.81
C ILE A 15 4.51 -14.05 13.90
N ASN A 16 4.04 -15.04 13.14
CA ASN A 16 4.87 -15.77 12.20
C ASN A 16 4.48 -15.42 10.76
N LEU A 17 5.47 -14.99 9.99
CA LEU A 17 5.36 -14.74 8.57
C LEU A 17 6.30 -15.68 7.81
N THR A 18 5.80 -16.25 6.73
CA THR A 18 6.61 -17.07 5.82
C THR A 18 6.59 -16.41 4.44
N ALA A 19 7.76 -16.01 3.96
CA ALA A 19 7.93 -15.55 2.59
C ALA A 19 8.00 -16.78 1.67
N LYS A 20 7.09 -16.90 0.70
CA LYS A 20 6.98 -18.05 -0.20
C LYS A 20 6.33 -17.72 -1.52
N GLU A 21 6.59 -18.56 -2.53
CA GLU A 21 5.97 -18.45 -3.84
C GLU A 21 4.51 -18.94 -3.84
N ALA A 22 3.69 -18.29 -4.68
CA ALA A 22 2.31 -18.69 -4.94
C ALA A 22 1.85 -18.26 -6.34
N LEU A 23 0.63 -18.65 -6.73
CA LEU A 23 -0.05 -18.18 -7.94
C LEU A 23 -1.19 -17.24 -7.53
N LEU A 24 -1.11 -15.98 -7.93
CA LEU A 24 -2.15 -14.99 -7.72
C LEU A 24 -3.13 -15.05 -8.90
N GLN A 25 -4.37 -15.44 -8.64
CA GLN A 25 -5.46 -15.28 -9.60
C GLN A 25 -6.12 -13.93 -9.37
N ILE A 26 -5.81 -12.96 -10.25
CA ILE A 26 -6.30 -11.57 -10.14
C ILE A 26 -7.78 -11.50 -10.53
N ASN A 27 -8.13 -12.17 -11.63
CA ASN A 27 -9.50 -12.32 -12.15
C ASN A 27 -9.62 -13.64 -12.93
N ASP A 28 -10.72 -13.87 -13.63
CA ASP A 28 -10.94 -15.11 -14.37
C ASP A 28 -9.95 -15.36 -15.51
N LYS A 29 -9.26 -14.32 -15.98
CA LYS A 29 -8.37 -14.37 -17.15
C LYS A 29 -6.90 -14.34 -16.78
N VAL A 30 -6.54 -13.71 -15.68
CA VAL A 30 -5.16 -13.41 -15.31
C VAL A 30 -4.75 -14.18 -14.06
N LYS A 31 -3.64 -14.91 -14.20
CA LYS A 31 -2.99 -15.64 -13.13
C LYS A 31 -1.47 -15.43 -13.23
N LEU A 32 -0.86 -14.90 -12.17
CA LEU A 32 0.55 -14.54 -12.13
C LEU A 32 1.31 -15.32 -11.03
N PRO A 33 2.56 -15.73 -11.28
CA PRO A 33 3.46 -16.18 -10.24
C PRO A 33 3.88 -15.00 -9.37
N VAL A 34 3.75 -15.14 -8.06
CA VAL A 34 3.99 -14.05 -7.09
C VAL A 34 4.81 -14.54 -5.91
N TYR A 35 5.40 -13.60 -5.19
CA TYR A 35 5.94 -13.80 -3.85
C TYR A 35 4.93 -13.31 -2.82
N THR A 36 4.87 -13.96 -1.68
CA THR A 36 3.85 -13.68 -0.68
C THR A 36 4.42 -13.71 0.73
N TYR A 37 3.84 -12.95 1.65
CA TYR A 37 3.91 -13.25 3.08
C TYR A 37 2.66 -14.04 3.48
N ASN A 38 2.85 -15.27 3.97
CA ASN A 38 1.80 -16.23 4.36
C ASN A 38 0.86 -16.69 3.23
N GLY A 39 1.32 -16.63 1.97
CA GLY A 39 0.56 -17.20 0.84
C GLY A 39 -0.63 -16.36 0.39
N SER A 40 -0.69 -15.08 0.71
CA SER A 40 -1.70 -14.15 0.21
C SER A 40 -1.08 -12.88 -0.37
N VAL A 41 -1.82 -12.19 -1.22
CA VAL A 41 -1.51 -10.84 -1.73
C VAL A 41 -2.77 -9.98 -1.60
N PRO A 42 -2.71 -8.89 -0.81
CA PRO A 42 -1.64 -8.54 0.12
C PRO A 42 -1.33 -9.67 1.09
N GLY A 43 -0.11 -9.68 1.63
CA GLY A 43 0.28 -10.54 2.74
C GLY A 43 -0.59 -10.29 3.99
N ALA A 44 -0.35 -11.06 5.05
CA ALA A 44 -1.15 -10.98 6.27
C ALA A 44 -1.29 -9.54 6.79
N GLN A 45 -2.49 -9.17 7.22
CA GLN A 45 -2.71 -7.92 7.94
C GLN A 45 -2.31 -8.12 9.41
N ILE A 46 -1.29 -7.40 9.85
CA ILE A 46 -0.89 -7.36 11.24
C ILE A 46 -1.69 -6.29 11.97
N ARG A 47 -2.45 -6.68 13.01
CA ARG A 47 -3.19 -5.76 13.88
C ARG A 47 -2.69 -5.87 15.31
N ILE A 48 -2.10 -4.80 15.82
CA ILE A 48 -1.53 -4.72 17.17
C ILE A 48 -2.00 -3.44 17.87
N LYS A 49 -2.00 -3.44 19.19
CA LYS A 49 -2.44 -2.29 19.97
C LYS A 49 -1.25 -1.39 20.33
N GLN A 50 -1.50 -0.10 20.40
CA GLN A 50 -0.53 0.88 20.87
C GLN A 50 -0.02 0.50 22.26
N GLY A 51 1.32 0.43 22.40
CA GLY A 51 2.03 0.07 23.62
C GLY A 51 2.39 -1.41 23.72
N GLU A 52 1.91 -2.27 22.80
CA GLU A 52 2.32 -3.67 22.77
C GLU A 52 3.71 -3.83 22.16
N THR A 53 4.52 -4.69 22.77
CA THR A 53 5.77 -5.17 22.18
C THR A 53 5.49 -6.47 21.44
N VAL A 54 5.90 -6.53 20.18
CA VAL A 54 5.63 -7.67 19.31
C VAL A 54 6.93 -8.27 18.78
N LYS A 55 6.93 -9.59 18.60
CA LYS A 55 7.94 -10.37 17.89
C LYS A 55 7.34 -10.89 16.59
N ILE A 56 8.01 -10.60 15.48
CA ILE A 56 7.57 -11.03 14.17
C ILE A 56 8.67 -11.88 13.56
N ASN A 57 8.41 -13.19 13.47
CA ASN A 57 9.34 -14.17 12.94
C ASN A 57 9.13 -14.27 11.43
N LEU A 58 10.11 -13.85 10.64
CA LEU A 58 10.13 -14.02 9.19
C LEU A 58 10.92 -15.27 8.83
N LYS A 59 10.26 -16.29 8.30
CA LYS A 59 10.89 -17.46 7.67
C LYS A 59 10.96 -17.23 6.17
N ASN A 60 12.14 -17.41 5.59
CA ASN A 60 12.33 -17.30 4.15
C ASN A 60 12.27 -18.68 3.46
N GLU A 61 11.24 -18.93 2.68
CA GLU A 61 11.08 -20.11 1.80
C GLU A 61 11.19 -19.74 0.31
N LEU A 62 11.62 -18.50 0.00
CA LEU A 62 11.91 -18.06 -1.36
C LEU A 62 13.29 -18.55 -1.82
N PRO A 63 13.54 -18.59 -3.14
CA PRO A 63 14.86 -18.94 -3.68
C PRO A 63 15.91 -17.83 -3.53
N GLU A 64 15.52 -16.65 -3.11
CA GLU A 64 16.37 -15.46 -2.95
C GLU A 64 16.22 -14.84 -1.57
N PRO A 65 17.21 -14.01 -1.11
CA PRO A 65 17.11 -13.33 0.18
C PRO A 65 15.92 -12.38 0.26
N VAL A 66 15.43 -12.12 1.47
CA VAL A 66 14.25 -11.27 1.72
C VAL A 66 14.43 -10.48 3.02
N THR A 67 13.75 -9.35 3.14
CA THR A 67 13.61 -8.61 4.41
C THR A 67 12.17 -8.17 4.61
N ILE A 68 11.89 -7.56 5.78
CA ILE A 68 10.69 -6.74 6.01
C ILE A 68 11.15 -5.35 6.44
N HIS A 69 10.76 -4.35 5.64
CA HIS A 69 10.81 -2.94 6.01
C HIS A 69 9.41 -2.48 6.46
N TRP A 70 9.36 -1.76 7.57
CA TRP A 70 8.12 -1.24 8.18
C TRP A 70 7.90 0.18 7.67
N HIS A 71 7.24 0.30 6.53
CA HIS A 71 7.14 1.56 5.79
C HIS A 71 6.45 2.67 6.59
N GLY A 72 7.19 3.74 6.85
CA GLY A 72 6.71 4.91 7.59
C GLY A 72 6.47 4.65 9.09
N TYR A 73 6.88 3.49 9.62
CA TYR A 73 6.70 3.14 11.02
C TYR A 73 8.01 3.28 11.80
N PRO A 74 8.02 3.98 12.96
CA PRO A 74 9.23 4.13 13.76
C PRO A 74 9.58 2.83 14.50
N VAL A 75 10.68 2.21 14.09
CA VAL A 75 11.28 1.04 14.73
C VAL A 75 12.73 1.32 15.12
N PRO A 76 13.33 0.57 16.05
CA PRO A 76 14.77 0.60 16.26
C PRO A 76 15.52 0.33 14.94
N ASN A 77 16.64 1.02 14.71
CA ASN A 77 17.39 0.93 13.46
C ASN A 77 17.70 -0.52 13.04
N SER A 78 18.07 -1.39 13.98
CA SER A 78 18.35 -2.82 13.74
C SER A 78 17.12 -3.64 13.29
N GLN A 79 15.93 -3.06 13.33
CA GLN A 79 14.66 -3.69 12.96
C GLN A 79 14.06 -3.12 11.68
N ASP A 80 14.76 -2.17 11.02
CA ASP A 80 14.24 -1.41 9.89
C ASP A 80 14.22 -2.20 8.56
N GLY A 81 14.93 -3.30 8.49
CA GLY A 81 14.86 -4.22 7.36
C GLY A 81 15.58 -3.77 6.09
N ILE A 82 16.55 -2.85 6.19
CA ILE A 82 17.32 -2.36 5.05
C ILE A 82 18.60 -3.21 4.89
N PRO A 83 18.69 -4.05 3.84
CA PRO A 83 19.82 -4.96 3.64
C PRO A 83 21.16 -4.22 3.50
N GLY A 84 22.17 -4.71 4.20
CA GLY A 84 23.52 -4.15 4.17
C GLY A 84 23.69 -2.81 4.90
N ILE A 85 22.61 -2.25 5.48
CA ILE A 85 22.64 -0.98 6.25
C ILE A 85 22.18 -1.23 7.68
N THR A 86 20.97 -1.73 7.88
CA THR A 86 20.41 -1.97 9.22
C THR A 86 20.47 -3.43 9.64
N MET A 87 20.52 -4.34 8.70
CA MET A 87 20.62 -5.79 8.92
C MET A 87 21.10 -6.50 7.66
N ASP A 88 21.48 -7.78 7.80
CA ASP A 88 21.67 -8.66 6.65
C ASP A 88 20.33 -9.21 6.16
N ALA A 89 20.19 -9.40 4.85
CA ALA A 89 19.01 -10.04 4.29
C ALA A 89 18.89 -11.51 4.77
N VAL A 90 17.66 -11.91 5.02
CA VAL A 90 17.33 -13.29 5.45
C VAL A 90 17.47 -14.23 4.26
N LYS A 91 18.45 -15.12 4.29
CA LYS A 91 18.75 -16.06 3.20
C LYS A 91 17.69 -17.15 3.09
N PRO A 92 17.59 -17.82 1.91
CA PRO A 92 16.73 -18.99 1.76
C PRO A 92 16.91 -20.02 2.88
N GLY A 93 15.79 -20.43 3.50
CA GLY A 93 15.76 -21.38 4.61
C GLY A 93 16.01 -20.79 6.00
N GLU A 94 16.48 -19.55 6.09
CA GLU A 94 16.75 -18.85 7.36
C GLU A 94 15.49 -18.20 7.94
N THR A 95 15.59 -17.82 9.21
CA THR A 95 14.55 -17.08 9.95
C THR A 95 15.20 -15.89 10.66
N PHE A 96 14.52 -14.73 10.62
CA PHE A 96 14.88 -13.54 11.40
C PHE A 96 13.70 -13.11 12.26
N THR A 97 13.96 -12.66 13.48
CA THR A 97 12.92 -12.14 14.38
C THR A 97 13.05 -10.62 14.52
N TYR A 98 12.04 -9.91 14.04
CA TYR A 98 11.86 -8.48 14.31
C TYR A 98 11.19 -8.31 15.66
N GLU A 99 11.66 -7.35 16.46
CA GLU A 99 11.06 -7.02 17.74
C GLU A 99 10.98 -5.51 17.92
N PHE A 100 9.79 -4.99 18.15
CA PHE A 100 9.58 -3.56 18.43
C PHE A 100 8.31 -3.32 19.26
N THR A 101 8.26 -2.15 19.89
CA THR A 101 7.06 -1.69 20.60
C THR A 101 6.24 -0.78 19.71
N ALA A 102 4.94 -1.06 19.62
CA ALA A 102 3.99 -0.28 18.83
C ALA A 102 3.68 1.05 19.52
N THR A 103 4.41 2.12 19.20
CA THR A 103 4.30 3.43 19.89
C THR A 103 3.32 4.38 19.24
N VAL A 104 3.21 4.36 17.89
CA VAL A 104 2.43 5.30 17.10
C VAL A 104 1.25 4.58 16.44
N PRO A 105 -0.02 4.90 16.82
CA PRO A 105 -1.18 4.28 16.18
C PRO A 105 -1.37 4.82 14.75
N GLY A 106 -2.01 4.03 13.90
CA GLY A 106 -2.34 4.41 12.52
C GLY A 106 -2.27 3.27 11.53
N THR A 107 -2.40 3.65 10.26
CA THR A 107 -2.34 2.74 9.11
C THR A 107 -0.97 2.79 8.47
N TYR A 108 -0.32 1.65 8.43
CA TYR A 108 1.01 1.44 7.86
C TYR A 108 1.01 0.20 6.98
N TRP A 109 2.12 -0.03 6.30
CA TRP A 109 2.33 -1.24 5.53
C TRP A 109 3.76 -1.73 5.70
N TYR A 110 4.03 -2.96 5.31
CA TYR A 110 5.35 -3.55 5.34
C TYR A 110 5.64 -4.22 4.01
N HIS A 111 6.89 -4.23 3.62
CA HIS A 111 7.32 -4.82 2.35
C HIS A 111 8.78 -5.22 2.38
N SER A 112 9.21 -6.03 1.42
CA SER A 112 10.63 -6.33 1.28
C SER A 112 11.40 -5.10 0.83
N HIS A 113 12.61 -4.94 1.35
CA HIS A 113 13.56 -3.94 0.90
C HIS A 113 14.79 -4.56 0.22
N GLN A 114 14.81 -5.88 0.06
CA GLN A 114 15.80 -6.60 -0.73
C GLN A 114 15.35 -6.57 -2.20
N GLU A 115 16.14 -5.91 -3.07
CA GLU A 115 15.73 -5.65 -4.46
C GLU A 115 14.26 -5.16 -4.53
N SER A 116 13.98 -4.09 -3.79
CA SER A 116 12.61 -3.69 -3.46
C SER A 116 11.72 -3.49 -4.68
N ALA A 117 12.25 -2.89 -5.76
CA ALA A 117 11.50 -2.71 -7.00
C ALA A 117 10.96 -4.03 -7.56
N LYS A 118 11.77 -5.08 -7.54
CA LYS A 118 11.40 -6.41 -8.03
C LYS A 118 10.50 -7.17 -7.06
N GLN A 119 10.87 -7.17 -5.76
CA GLN A 119 10.17 -8.02 -4.78
C GLN A 119 8.81 -7.44 -4.37
N VAL A 120 8.66 -6.11 -4.33
CA VAL A 120 7.35 -5.47 -4.12
C VAL A 120 6.44 -5.73 -5.32
N ASP A 121 6.92 -5.53 -6.55
CA ASP A 121 6.20 -5.86 -7.79
C ASP A 121 5.75 -7.33 -7.85
N LYS A 122 6.50 -8.23 -7.22
CA LYS A 122 6.12 -9.63 -7.10
C LYS A 122 5.12 -9.94 -6.00
N GLY A 123 4.71 -8.93 -5.18
CA GLY A 123 3.67 -9.09 -4.17
C GLY A 123 4.16 -9.19 -2.73
N LEU A 124 5.46 -8.98 -2.43
CA LEU A 124 6.01 -9.02 -1.07
C LEU A 124 5.67 -7.77 -0.27
N TYR A 125 4.42 -7.58 0.04
CA TYR A 125 3.91 -6.53 0.92
C TYR A 125 2.69 -7.01 1.71
N GLY A 126 2.44 -6.35 2.84
CA GLY A 126 1.27 -6.55 3.69
C GLY A 126 0.96 -5.29 4.50
N THR A 127 -0.03 -5.33 5.35
CA THR A 127 -0.50 -4.16 6.08
C THR A 127 -0.24 -4.28 7.57
N LEU A 128 0.13 -3.15 8.20
CA LEU A 128 0.33 -3.02 9.64
C LEU A 128 -0.64 -1.96 10.17
N ILE A 129 -1.60 -2.38 10.97
CA ILE A 129 -2.53 -1.50 11.65
C ILE A 129 -2.18 -1.47 13.13
N VAL A 130 -1.84 -0.29 13.63
CA VAL A 130 -1.61 -0.06 15.06
C VAL A 130 -2.83 0.65 15.62
N GLU A 131 -3.59 -0.07 16.43
CA GLU A 131 -4.83 0.43 17.02
C GLU A 131 -4.51 1.35 18.22
N PRO A 132 -5.07 2.56 18.30
CA PRO A 132 -4.89 3.42 19.45
C PRO A 132 -5.53 2.81 20.71
N LYS A 133 -5.03 3.20 21.89
CA LYS A 133 -5.59 2.76 23.18
C LYS A 133 -7.05 3.16 23.37
N ASN A 134 -7.39 4.35 22.87
CA ASN A 134 -8.73 4.93 22.95
C ASN A 134 -9.17 5.33 21.54
N GLU A 135 -9.76 4.40 20.82
CA GLU A 135 -10.26 4.65 19.47
C GLU A 135 -11.75 4.97 19.48
N GLU A 136 -12.12 5.99 18.69
CA GLU A 136 -13.53 6.16 18.32
C GLU A 136 -13.95 4.98 17.42
N LYS A 137 -14.92 4.21 17.89
CA LYS A 137 -15.38 3.03 17.18
C LYS A 137 -16.08 3.41 15.88
N VAL A 138 -15.72 2.74 14.83
CA VAL A 138 -16.46 2.69 13.57
C VAL A 138 -17.23 1.36 13.48
N ASP A 139 -18.33 1.33 12.73
CA ASP A 139 -19.13 0.12 12.55
C ASP A 139 -18.47 -0.84 11.56
N ARG A 140 -17.76 -0.29 10.57
CA ARG A 140 -17.00 -1.04 9.56
C ARG A 140 -15.61 -0.42 9.38
N ASP A 141 -14.60 -1.28 9.32
CA ASP A 141 -13.20 -0.92 9.10
C ASP A 141 -12.62 -1.82 8.00
N TYR A 142 -12.40 -1.26 6.82
CA TYR A 142 -11.89 -1.98 5.66
C TYR A 142 -10.51 -1.47 5.27
N THR A 143 -9.61 -2.39 4.94
CA THR A 143 -8.28 -2.08 4.42
C THR A 143 -8.23 -2.42 2.93
N LEU A 144 -7.88 -1.44 2.11
CA LEU A 144 -7.81 -1.54 0.66
C LEU A 144 -6.39 -1.20 0.22
N VAL A 145 -5.70 -2.20 -0.32
CA VAL A 145 -4.34 -2.04 -0.87
C VAL A 145 -4.45 -1.93 -2.38
N LEU A 146 -3.98 -0.81 -2.91
CA LEU A 146 -3.92 -0.52 -4.33
C LEU A 146 -2.56 -0.98 -4.87
N ASP A 147 -2.58 -1.57 -6.04
CA ASP A 147 -1.38 -2.06 -6.71
C ASP A 147 -1.63 -2.23 -8.21
N GLU A 148 -0.57 -2.22 -8.99
CA GLU A 148 -0.61 -2.50 -10.42
C GLU A 148 0.34 -3.64 -10.79
N TRP A 149 0.00 -4.34 -11.87
CA TRP A 149 0.70 -5.54 -12.33
C TRP A 149 0.91 -5.51 -13.83
N MET A 150 1.94 -6.21 -14.28
CA MET A 150 2.20 -6.48 -15.70
C MET A 150 1.61 -7.84 -16.05
N SER A 151 0.75 -7.89 -17.07
CA SER A 151 0.21 -9.18 -17.58
C SER A 151 1.32 -10.07 -18.17
N ASN A 152 2.41 -9.47 -18.62
CA ASN A 152 3.57 -10.13 -19.21
C ASN A 152 4.86 -9.74 -18.49
N PRO A 153 5.11 -10.26 -17.27
CA PRO A 153 6.25 -9.84 -16.44
C PRO A 153 7.62 -10.15 -17.09
N ASP A 154 7.69 -11.07 -18.05
CA ASP A 154 8.92 -11.42 -18.75
C ASP A 154 9.37 -10.34 -19.76
N GLU A 155 8.47 -9.50 -20.26
CA GLU A 155 8.79 -8.37 -21.13
C GLU A 155 9.39 -7.17 -20.36
N GLY A 156 9.11 -7.06 -19.06
CA GLY A 156 9.65 -6.03 -18.15
C GLY A 156 11.02 -6.35 -17.59
N ASN A 157 11.51 -7.55 -17.78
CA ASN A 157 12.80 -8.00 -17.29
C ASN A 157 13.92 -7.55 -18.27
N MET A 158 14.23 -6.25 -18.30
CA MET A 158 15.51 -5.84 -18.83
C MET A 158 16.59 -6.45 -17.93
N ASP A 159 17.34 -7.38 -18.53
CA ASP A 159 18.43 -8.10 -17.89
C ASP A 159 19.47 -7.11 -17.33
N MET A 160 19.31 -6.73 -16.06
CA MET A 160 20.25 -5.90 -15.32
C MET A 160 21.51 -6.68 -14.91
N SER A 161 21.63 -7.95 -15.29
CA SER A 161 22.78 -8.80 -14.96
C SER A 161 24.08 -8.41 -15.68
N GLY A 162 24.01 -7.47 -16.63
CA GLY A 162 25.16 -6.97 -17.41
C GLY A 162 25.85 -5.74 -16.85
N MET A 163 25.38 -5.13 -15.77
CA MET A 163 26.09 -4.03 -15.10
C MET A 163 27.13 -4.57 -14.11
N ASP A 164 28.27 -4.90 -14.63
CA ASP A 164 29.47 -5.23 -13.86
C ASP A 164 29.96 -3.99 -13.09
N HIS A 165 29.67 -3.92 -11.80
CA HIS A 165 30.16 -2.88 -10.87
C HIS A 165 31.65 -2.99 -10.54
N SER A 166 32.40 -3.88 -11.19
CA SER A 166 33.80 -4.13 -10.89
C SER A 166 34.78 -3.11 -11.48
N ASN A 167 34.35 -2.08 -12.21
CA ASN A 167 35.23 -1.15 -12.91
C ASN A 167 35.08 0.33 -12.47
N MET A 168 34.96 0.58 -11.17
CA MET A 168 35.23 1.93 -10.62
C MET A 168 36.73 2.07 -10.28
N GLY A 169 37.57 1.99 -11.29
CA GLY A 169 38.97 2.40 -11.19
C GLY A 169 39.06 3.92 -11.20
N HIS A 170 39.74 4.49 -10.20
CA HIS A 170 40.16 5.89 -10.15
C HIS A 170 40.96 6.27 -11.43
N GLY A 171 40.29 6.94 -12.33
CA GLY A 171 40.89 7.57 -13.50
C GLY A 171 40.44 9.02 -13.59
N ASN A 172 41.37 9.93 -13.27
CA ASN A 172 41.19 11.36 -13.41
C ASN A 172 41.09 11.71 -14.91
N SER A 173 39.94 12.01 -15.44
CA SER A 173 39.80 12.75 -16.70
C SER A 173 38.46 13.48 -16.73
N SER A 174 38.58 14.79 -16.85
CA SER A 174 37.54 15.77 -17.07
C SER A 174 36.84 15.52 -18.42
N ASP A 175 35.71 14.79 -18.39
CA ASP A 175 34.68 14.85 -19.41
C ASP A 175 33.37 14.66 -18.68
N ASP A 176 32.65 15.78 -18.47
CA ASP A 176 31.29 15.83 -17.98
C ASP A 176 30.34 15.15 -18.98
N LYS A 177 30.30 13.83 -18.96
CA LYS A 177 29.13 13.10 -19.46
C LYS A 177 28.17 13.02 -18.30
N GLU A 178 27.15 13.88 -18.30
CA GLU A 178 25.92 13.69 -17.55
C GLU A 178 25.49 12.22 -17.75
N MET A 179 25.56 11.43 -16.68
CA MET A 179 24.93 10.12 -16.67
C MET A 179 23.44 10.39 -16.84
N ASP A 180 22.91 9.98 -17.99
CA ASP A 180 21.50 10.04 -18.29
C ASP A 180 20.73 9.13 -17.31
N MET A 181 20.27 9.73 -16.21
CA MET A 181 19.43 9.06 -15.20
C MET A 181 18.06 8.66 -15.77
N SER A 182 17.76 9.02 -17.02
CA SER A 182 16.49 8.66 -17.69
C SER A 182 16.43 7.16 -18.04
N SER A 183 17.56 6.47 -18.08
CA SER A 183 17.62 5.02 -18.38
C SER A 183 17.29 4.12 -17.17
N MET A 184 17.13 4.68 -15.97
CA MET A 184 16.70 3.96 -14.76
C MET A 184 15.21 4.16 -14.43
N SER A 185 14.44 4.80 -15.29
CA SER A 185 13.01 4.94 -15.09
C SER A 185 12.34 3.58 -15.31
N HIS A 186 11.78 3.03 -14.25
CA HIS A 186 10.81 1.94 -14.33
C HIS A 186 9.73 2.35 -15.34
N ASP A 187 9.59 1.61 -16.43
CA ASP A 187 8.64 1.99 -17.49
C ASP A 187 7.21 1.73 -17.03
N MET A 188 6.59 2.77 -16.49
CA MET A 188 5.21 2.72 -15.97
C MET A 188 4.17 2.35 -17.03
N SER A 189 4.50 2.46 -18.34
CA SER A 189 3.59 2.10 -19.41
C SER A 189 3.36 0.60 -19.55
N MET A 190 4.19 -0.22 -18.89
CA MET A 190 4.09 -1.68 -18.91
C MET A 190 3.02 -2.24 -17.96
N TYR A 191 2.58 -1.44 -16.97
CA TYR A 191 1.49 -1.84 -16.09
C TYR A 191 0.15 -1.74 -16.82
N ASP A 192 -0.56 -2.84 -16.88
CA ASP A 192 -1.84 -2.96 -17.60
C ASP A 192 -2.97 -3.60 -16.77
N ILE A 193 -2.67 -4.01 -15.54
CA ILE A 193 -3.62 -4.59 -14.59
C ILE A 193 -3.57 -3.80 -13.29
N PHE A 194 -4.72 -3.30 -12.85
CA PHE A 194 -4.87 -2.48 -11.66
C PHE A 194 -5.76 -3.19 -10.66
N THR A 195 -5.32 -3.30 -9.40
CA THR A 195 -5.94 -4.16 -8.39
C THR A 195 -6.27 -3.44 -7.09
N ILE A 196 -7.29 -3.94 -6.42
CA ILE A 196 -7.56 -3.69 -5.00
C ILE A 196 -7.48 -5.04 -4.29
N ASN A 197 -6.59 -5.13 -3.29
CA ASN A 197 -6.34 -6.37 -2.54
C ASN A 197 -6.04 -7.58 -3.45
N GLY A 198 -5.20 -7.38 -4.48
CA GLY A 198 -4.77 -8.41 -5.41
C GLY A 198 -5.86 -8.91 -6.38
N LYS A 199 -6.98 -8.19 -6.49
CA LYS A 199 -8.09 -8.50 -7.40
C LYS A 199 -8.44 -7.32 -8.27
N SER A 200 -9.02 -7.56 -9.45
CA SER A 200 -9.42 -6.53 -10.38
C SER A 200 -10.86 -6.71 -10.86
N GLY A 201 -11.51 -5.60 -11.19
CA GLY A 201 -12.86 -5.56 -11.74
C GLY A 201 -13.89 -6.28 -10.85
N SER A 202 -14.67 -7.18 -11.44
CA SER A 202 -15.72 -7.93 -10.73
C SER A 202 -15.20 -8.97 -9.72
N ALA A 203 -13.89 -9.28 -9.74
CA ALA A 203 -13.28 -10.18 -8.78
C ALA A 203 -13.00 -9.53 -7.41
N VAL A 204 -13.05 -8.20 -7.34
CA VAL A 204 -12.92 -7.46 -6.07
C VAL A 204 -14.17 -7.70 -5.22
N LYS A 205 -13.97 -8.18 -3.98
CA LYS A 205 -15.08 -8.43 -3.05
C LYS A 205 -15.75 -7.12 -2.66
N PRO A 206 -17.10 -7.02 -2.74
CA PRO A 206 -17.81 -5.81 -2.35
C PRO A 206 -17.71 -5.55 -0.84
N LEU A 207 -17.67 -4.27 -0.48
CA LEU A 207 -17.76 -3.80 0.90
C LEU A 207 -19.24 -3.75 1.32
N LYS A 208 -19.58 -4.54 2.32
CA LYS A 208 -20.94 -4.60 2.86
C LYS A 208 -21.16 -3.53 3.91
N VAL A 209 -22.22 -2.74 3.78
CA VAL A 209 -22.59 -1.71 4.74
C VAL A 209 -24.09 -1.75 5.05
N LYS A 210 -24.48 -1.20 6.20
CA LYS A 210 -25.89 -0.95 6.56
C LYS A 210 -26.12 0.55 6.63
N LYS A 211 -27.36 0.96 6.33
CA LYS A 211 -27.76 2.36 6.46
C LYS A 211 -27.51 2.86 7.89
N GLY A 212 -26.81 3.99 8.00
CA GLY A 212 -26.48 4.65 9.25
C GLY A 212 -25.12 4.24 9.84
N GLU A 213 -24.46 3.20 9.30
CA GLU A 213 -23.13 2.80 9.78
C GLU A 213 -22.07 3.85 9.46
N LYS A 214 -21.15 4.03 10.41
CA LYS A 214 -19.89 4.77 10.22
C LYS A 214 -18.85 3.81 9.67
N VAL A 215 -18.32 4.12 8.48
CA VAL A 215 -17.40 3.26 7.73
C VAL A 215 -16.06 3.93 7.61
N ARG A 216 -14.98 3.22 7.95
CA ARG A 216 -13.60 3.62 7.70
C ARG A 216 -13.03 2.79 6.57
N LEU A 217 -12.41 3.46 5.61
CA LEU A 217 -11.59 2.84 4.59
C LEU A 217 -10.14 3.25 4.80
N ARG A 218 -9.27 2.27 5.01
CA ARG A 218 -7.82 2.44 5.09
C ARG A 218 -7.24 2.16 3.72
N LEU A 219 -6.82 3.22 3.04
CA LEU A 219 -6.28 3.18 1.68
C LEU A 219 -4.76 3.16 1.74
N ILE A 220 -4.14 2.20 1.06
CA ILE A 220 -2.69 2.03 1.01
C ILE A 220 -2.30 1.87 -0.44
N ASN A 221 -1.39 2.69 -0.94
CA ASN A 221 -0.84 2.51 -2.28
C ASN A 221 0.51 1.76 -2.18
N ALA A 222 0.48 0.47 -2.49
CA ALA A 222 1.66 -0.38 -2.52
C ALA A 222 2.33 -0.46 -3.91
N GLY A 223 1.71 0.16 -4.92
CA GLY A 223 2.22 0.23 -6.28
C GLY A 223 3.21 1.37 -6.53
N TYR A 224 3.59 1.54 -7.79
CA TYR A 224 4.55 2.56 -8.26
C TYR A 224 3.87 3.77 -8.89
N MET A 225 2.55 3.74 -9.05
CA MET A 225 1.79 4.79 -9.72
C MET A 225 0.86 5.51 -8.77
N PRO A 226 0.62 6.83 -8.96
CA PRO A 226 -0.42 7.53 -8.22
C PRO A 226 -1.81 7.12 -8.73
N HIS A 227 -2.76 7.00 -7.81
CA HIS A 227 -4.14 6.65 -8.11
C HIS A 227 -5.09 7.75 -7.66
N LYS A 228 -6.03 8.14 -8.53
CA LYS A 228 -7.04 9.16 -8.26
C LYS A 228 -8.36 8.46 -7.92
N LEU A 229 -8.67 8.33 -6.65
CA LEU A 229 -9.84 7.61 -6.17
C LEU A 229 -11.04 8.53 -6.02
N HIS A 230 -12.20 8.07 -6.46
CA HIS A 230 -13.50 8.70 -6.28
C HIS A 230 -14.45 7.80 -5.50
N LEU A 231 -15.03 8.34 -4.43
CA LEU A 231 -16.10 7.70 -3.68
C LEU A 231 -17.44 8.22 -4.18
N HIS A 232 -18.15 7.41 -4.95
CA HIS A 232 -19.44 7.78 -5.51
C HIS A 232 -20.54 7.83 -4.46
N GLY A 233 -21.44 8.81 -4.59
CA GLY A 233 -22.69 8.91 -3.86
C GLY A 233 -22.59 9.25 -2.37
N HIS A 234 -21.40 9.49 -1.83
CA HIS A 234 -21.19 9.80 -0.42
C HIS A 234 -20.21 10.97 -0.22
N GLU A 235 -20.46 11.73 0.82
CA GLU A 235 -19.44 12.62 1.40
C GLU A 235 -18.53 11.78 2.30
N PHE A 236 -17.25 12.11 2.32
CA PHE A 236 -16.27 11.49 3.21
C PHE A 236 -15.35 12.53 3.84
N LYS A 237 -14.66 12.15 4.90
CA LYS A 237 -13.61 12.95 5.53
C LYS A 237 -12.30 12.18 5.47
N ILE A 238 -11.20 12.87 5.21
CA ILE A 238 -9.87 12.31 5.39
C ILE A 238 -9.49 12.50 6.85
N VAL A 239 -9.43 11.43 7.61
CA VAL A 239 -9.20 11.48 9.06
C VAL A 239 -7.73 11.28 9.44
N ALA A 240 -6.94 10.66 8.56
CA ALA A 240 -5.50 10.49 8.75
C ALA A 240 -4.77 10.38 7.41
N THR A 241 -3.51 10.80 7.39
CA THR A 241 -2.55 10.58 6.29
C THR A 241 -1.26 10.00 6.85
N ASP A 242 -0.70 9.00 6.17
CA ASP A 242 0.56 8.34 6.55
C ASP A 242 0.63 7.96 8.04
N GLY A 243 -0.51 7.44 8.55
CA GLY A 243 -0.67 7.03 9.94
C GLY A 243 -0.89 8.17 10.93
N GLN A 244 -0.91 9.44 10.50
CA GLN A 244 -1.07 10.59 11.37
C GLN A 244 -2.47 11.19 11.26
N PRO A 245 -3.18 11.40 12.39
CA PRO A 245 -4.52 11.98 12.38
C PRO A 245 -4.50 13.43 11.93
N LEU A 246 -5.50 13.82 11.14
CA LEU A 246 -5.72 15.21 10.73
C LEU A 246 -6.62 15.94 11.72
N LYS A 247 -6.30 17.21 11.97
CA LYS A 247 -7.14 18.09 12.80
C LYS A 247 -8.27 18.69 11.96
N ASP A 248 -9.49 18.67 12.50
CA ASP A 248 -10.67 19.28 11.93
C ASP A 248 -10.93 18.86 10.46
N PRO A 249 -11.03 17.56 10.16
CA PRO A 249 -11.24 17.08 8.81
C PRO A 249 -12.61 17.55 8.29
N GLN A 250 -12.60 18.18 7.10
CA GLN A 250 -13.80 18.70 6.46
C GLN A 250 -14.41 17.66 5.51
N PRO A 251 -15.74 17.66 5.32
CA PRO A 251 -16.38 16.77 4.36
C PRO A 251 -15.98 17.12 2.92
N ILE A 252 -15.74 16.08 2.13
CA ILE A 252 -15.38 16.13 0.71
C ILE A 252 -16.49 15.40 -0.04
N LYS A 253 -16.91 15.96 -1.17
CA LYS A 253 -17.87 15.34 -2.07
C LYS A 253 -17.50 15.68 -3.51
N ASP A 254 -17.63 14.67 -4.38
CA ASP A 254 -17.38 14.83 -5.82
C ASP A 254 -15.98 15.43 -6.13
N GLU A 255 -14.98 14.98 -5.37
CA GLU A 255 -13.56 15.28 -5.59
C GLU A 255 -12.74 14.00 -5.62
N LEU A 256 -11.59 14.05 -6.29
CA LEU A 256 -10.66 12.94 -6.40
C LEU A 256 -9.63 12.98 -5.27
N LEU A 257 -9.47 11.88 -4.56
CA LEU A 257 -8.36 11.69 -3.64
C LEU A 257 -7.17 11.09 -4.40
N ASN A 258 -6.13 11.89 -4.61
CA ASN A 258 -4.89 11.41 -5.22
C ASN A 258 -4.01 10.78 -4.15
N ILE A 259 -3.67 9.49 -4.33
CA ILE A 259 -2.80 8.73 -3.43
C ILE A 259 -1.53 8.31 -4.17
N ALA A 260 -0.39 8.87 -3.77
CA ALA A 260 0.91 8.58 -4.35
C ALA A 260 1.48 7.24 -3.86
N PRO A 261 2.47 6.65 -4.56
CA PRO A 261 3.16 5.46 -4.11
C PRO A 261 3.66 5.57 -2.66
N GLY A 262 3.35 4.57 -1.85
CA GLY A 262 3.73 4.51 -0.43
C GLY A 262 2.83 5.29 0.52
N GLU A 263 1.98 6.18 0.03
CA GLU A 263 1.05 6.94 0.87
C GLU A 263 -0.07 6.08 1.43
N ARG A 264 -0.59 6.50 2.59
CA ARG A 264 -1.79 5.95 3.23
C ARG A 264 -2.76 7.07 3.56
N TYR A 265 -4.04 6.81 3.32
CA TYR A 265 -5.14 7.70 3.70
C TYR A 265 -6.20 6.89 4.43
N ASP A 266 -6.60 7.34 5.62
CA ASP A 266 -7.80 6.83 6.27
C ASP A 266 -8.93 7.81 5.98
N ILE A 267 -9.99 7.31 5.34
CA ILE A 267 -11.20 8.08 5.07
C ILE A 267 -12.38 7.50 5.83
N GLU A 268 -13.29 8.36 6.26
CA GLU A 268 -14.52 7.97 6.93
C GLU A 268 -15.75 8.57 6.25
N PHE A 269 -16.78 7.77 6.12
CA PHE A 269 -18.09 8.23 5.64
C PHE A 269 -19.22 7.58 6.43
N THR A 270 -20.39 8.20 6.43
CA THR A 270 -21.61 7.60 6.94
C THR A 270 -22.38 6.97 5.77
N ALA A 271 -22.74 5.72 5.91
CA ALA A 271 -23.55 5.00 4.93
C ALA A 271 -25.00 5.50 4.97
N ASN A 272 -25.27 6.64 4.34
CA ASN A 272 -26.58 7.32 4.38
C ASN A 272 -27.33 7.34 3.04
N ASN A 273 -26.78 6.72 2.01
CA ASN A 273 -27.33 6.68 0.67
C ASN A 273 -27.51 5.22 0.20
N PRO A 274 -28.63 4.54 0.57
CA PRO A 274 -28.84 3.14 0.20
C PRO A 274 -28.80 2.90 -1.30
N GLY A 275 -28.08 1.86 -1.70
CA GLY A 275 -27.87 1.49 -3.10
C GLY A 275 -26.65 0.62 -3.29
N GLU A 276 -26.15 0.59 -4.51
CA GLU A 276 -24.85 0.01 -4.88
C GLU A 276 -23.98 1.12 -5.47
N TRP A 277 -22.86 1.40 -4.84
CA TRP A 277 -21.95 2.49 -5.19
C TRP A 277 -20.56 1.96 -5.50
N LEU A 278 -19.69 2.80 -6.04
CA LEU A 278 -18.30 2.46 -6.33
C LEU A 278 -17.35 3.38 -5.55
N LEU A 279 -16.25 2.81 -5.11
CA LEU A 279 -14.98 3.51 -4.95
C LEU A 279 -14.11 3.04 -6.10
N GLU A 280 -13.68 3.96 -6.98
CA GLU A 280 -12.93 3.59 -8.19
C GLU A 280 -11.82 4.58 -8.53
N CYS A 281 -10.85 4.12 -9.31
CA CYS A 281 -9.77 4.95 -9.82
C CYS A 281 -10.18 5.63 -11.12
N HIS A 282 -10.02 6.96 -11.18
CA HIS A 282 -10.21 7.79 -12.37
C HIS A 282 -8.87 8.07 -13.09
N GLY A 283 -7.98 7.09 -13.14
CA GLY A 283 -6.73 7.18 -13.91
C GLY A 283 -6.97 7.11 -15.42
N ASP A 284 -6.00 7.61 -16.17
CA ASP A 284 -6.09 7.70 -17.64
C ASP A 284 -5.48 6.48 -18.35
N MET A 285 -4.79 5.60 -17.63
CA MET A 285 -4.15 4.41 -18.21
C MET A 285 -5.18 3.31 -18.46
N LYS A 286 -4.90 2.53 -19.50
CA LYS A 286 -5.67 1.34 -19.83
C LYS A 286 -5.63 0.36 -18.65
N GLY A 287 -6.80 -0.10 -18.20
CA GLY A 287 -6.93 -1.04 -17.07
C GLY A 287 -7.29 -0.38 -15.75
N THR A 288 -7.09 0.93 -15.58
CA THR A 288 -7.46 1.64 -14.35
C THR A 288 -8.94 1.54 -14.01
N ASP A 289 -9.81 1.37 -15.01
CA ASP A 289 -11.25 1.15 -14.83
C ASP A 289 -11.59 -0.11 -14.01
N ASP A 290 -10.65 -1.04 -13.90
CA ASP A 290 -10.81 -2.28 -13.12
C ASP A 290 -10.32 -2.15 -11.66
N MET A 291 -9.66 -1.02 -11.31
CA MET A 291 -9.36 -0.67 -9.92
C MET A 291 -10.59 -0.04 -9.28
N LYS A 292 -11.54 -0.89 -8.92
CA LYS A 292 -12.81 -0.48 -8.31
C LYS A 292 -13.34 -1.51 -7.32
N VAL A 293 -14.04 -1.03 -6.31
CA VAL A 293 -14.73 -1.86 -5.34
C VAL A 293 -16.17 -1.35 -5.14
N LYS A 294 -17.11 -2.29 -5.09
CA LYS A 294 -18.51 -1.98 -4.81
C LYS A 294 -18.73 -1.72 -3.33
N ILE A 295 -19.51 -0.70 -3.01
CA ILE A 295 -20.09 -0.47 -1.69
C ILE A 295 -21.54 -0.90 -1.78
N GLN A 296 -21.89 -1.98 -1.10
CA GLN A 296 -23.16 -2.64 -1.22
C GLN A 296 -23.93 -2.58 0.09
N TYR A 297 -25.07 -1.90 0.07
CA TYR A 297 -25.96 -1.83 1.22
C TYR A 297 -26.74 -3.13 1.40
N GLU A 298 -26.77 -3.64 2.62
CA GLU A 298 -27.56 -4.81 2.97
C GLU A 298 -29.06 -4.52 2.79
N GLY A 299 -29.77 -5.36 2.02
CA GLY A 299 -31.20 -5.22 1.75
C GLY A 299 -31.58 -4.19 0.69
N ALA A 300 -30.62 -3.51 0.07
CA ALA A 300 -30.91 -2.63 -1.06
C ALA A 300 -31.08 -3.46 -2.34
N THR A 301 -32.15 -3.17 -3.09
CA THR A 301 -32.35 -3.69 -4.44
C THR A 301 -31.49 -2.87 -5.40
N ASN A 302 -30.85 -3.55 -6.35
CA ASN A 302 -29.90 -3.01 -7.33
C ASN A 302 -30.42 -1.74 -8.02
N ASN A 303 -30.02 -0.58 -7.53
CA ASN A 303 -29.97 0.64 -8.29
C ASN A 303 -28.50 1.00 -8.37
N MET A 304 -27.81 0.45 -9.38
CA MET A 304 -26.57 1.05 -9.82
C MET A 304 -26.99 2.38 -10.44
N ASP A 305 -26.78 3.46 -9.70
CA ASP A 305 -26.67 4.75 -10.37
C ASP A 305 -25.54 4.55 -11.39
N LYS A 306 -25.87 4.77 -12.67
CA LYS A 306 -24.88 4.65 -13.73
C LYS A 306 -23.76 5.56 -13.31
N ALA A 307 -22.63 4.98 -12.94
CA ALA A 307 -21.39 5.72 -12.77
C ALA A 307 -21.29 6.58 -14.03
N ASN A 308 -21.61 7.85 -13.90
CA ASN A 308 -21.58 8.78 -15.02
C ASN A 308 -20.17 8.75 -15.55
N ALA A 309 -20.04 8.83 -16.87
CA ALA A 309 -18.76 8.91 -17.56
C ALA A 309 -17.78 9.76 -16.76
N LYS A 310 -16.49 9.32 -16.68
CA LYS A 310 -15.43 9.99 -15.94
C LYS A 310 -15.58 11.51 -16.04
N GLU A 311 -16.21 12.11 -15.04
CA GLU A 311 -16.35 13.55 -14.95
C GLU A 311 -14.97 14.13 -14.61
N ASN A 312 -14.68 15.32 -15.13
CA ASN A 312 -13.48 16.09 -14.77
C ASN A 312 -13.67 16.64 -13.36
N LEU A 313 -13.48 15.77 -12.35
CA LEU A 313 -13.59 16.15 -10.95
C LEU A 313 -12.30 16.83 -10.47
N PRO A 314 -12.40 17.83 -9.58
CA PRO A 314 -11.21 18.44 -8.97
C PRO A 314 -10.51 17.44 -8.07
N ILE A 315 -9.19 17.61 -7.93
CA ILE A 315 -8.39 16.85 -6.96
C ILE A 315 -8.39 17.59 -5.63
N VAL A 316 -8.57 16.86 -4.53
CA VAL A 316 -8.46 17.41 -3.18
C VAL A 316 -7.09 18.06 -2.98
N ASP A 317 -7.10 19.35 -2.61
CA ASP A 317 -5.88 20.09 -2.30
C ASP A 317 -5.47 19.84 -0.83
N MET A 318 -4.61 18.86 -0.62
CA MET A 318 -4.14 18.47 0.72
C MET A 318 -3.37 19.59 1.43
N THR A 319 -2.86 20.60 0.70
CA THR A 319 -2.19 21.74 1.33
C THR A 319 -3.16 22.70 2.05
N LYS A 320 -4.44 22.60 1.72
CA LYS A 320 -5.52 23.40 2.30
C LYS A 320 -6.50 22.59 3.13
N TYR A 321 -6.37 21.27 3.12
CA TYR A 321 -7.29 20.38 3.81
C TYR A 321 -7.00 20.30 5.31
N GLY A 322 -8.06 20.44 6.13
CA GLY A 322 -7.95 20.43 7.59
C GLY A 322 -7.32 21.70 8.19
N LYS A 323 -6.98 21.65 9.47
CA LYS A 323 -6.28 22.74 10.16
C LYS A 323 -4.79 22.45 10.24
N HIS A 324 -4.00 23.33 9.64
CA HIS A 324 -2.55 23.35 9.78
C HIS A 324 -2.16 24.30 10.92
N GLU A 325 -1.80 23.76 12.06
CA GLU A 325 -1.13 24.54 13.10
C GLU A 325 0.37 24.48 12.84
N LEU A 326 0.91 25.55 12.25
CA LEU A 326 2.36 25.72 12.20
C LEU A 326 2.83 25.98 13.64
N GLY A 327 3.50 25.00 14.24
CA GLY A 327 4.18 25.18 15.51
C GLY A 327 5.22 26.30 15.38
N GLN A 328 5.38 27.13 16.40
CA GLN A 328 6.53 28.03 16.47
C GLN A 328 7.78 27.17 16.70
N PHE A 329 8.62 27.06 15.69
CA PHE A 329 9.92 26.39 15.80
C PHE A 329 10.97 27.44 16.19
N THR A 330 11.63 27.22 17.30
CA THR A 330 12.88 27.90 17.65
C THR A 330 14.01 27.04 17.10
N LEU A 331 14.77 27.54 16.14
CA LEU A 331 15.97 26.86 15.67
C LEU A 331 17.07 27.06 16.71
N ASP A 332 17.41 26.03 17.46
CA ASP A 332 18.50 26.07 18.45
C ASP A 332 19.88 26.05 17.80
N GLN A 333 19.97 25.58 16.54
CA GLN A 333 21.20 25.57 15.76
C GLN A 333 20.92 25.95 14.30
N LYS A 334 21.78 26.81 13.74
CA LYS A 334 21.85 27.10 12.31
C LYS A 334 23.07 26.38 11.75
N TYR A 335 22.87 25.63 10.71
CA TYR A 335 23.97 25.09 9.89
C TYR A 335 24.04 25.91 8.61
N ASP A 336 25.21 26.53 8.36
CA ASP A 336 25.51 27.11 7.05
C ASP A 336 25.94 25.94 6.13
N LEU A 337 25.21 25.75 5.04
CA LEU A 337 25.50 24.76 4.01
C LEU A 337 26.50 25.33 3.01
#